data_cd1cc3abd15e91880e4ec31098c787e4
#
_entry.id   cd1cc3abd15e91880e4ec31098c787e4
#
_cell.length_a   1.000
_cell.length_b   1.000
_cell.length_c   1.000
_cell.angle_alpha   90.00
_cell.angle_beta   90.00
_cell.angle_gamma   90.00
#
_symmetry.space_group_name_H-M   'P 1'
#
loop_
_entity.id
_entity.type
_entity.pdbx_description
1 polymer ?
#
loop_
_entity_poly.entity_id
_entity_poly.type
_entity_poly.pdbx_seq_one_letter_code
_entity_poly.pdbx_strand_id
1 'polypeptide(L)'
;MRGEVFQLHAPRRSRGHEQSGSRFAVVVQSDQLPLSTWLVAPTSTSARAASFRPEVEIDGRITRVLAEQTTAIDPVRLGHSIGYLSPEETRRVDAALRIVLDL
;
A
#
# COMPACT_ATOMS: atom_id res chain seq x y z
N MET A 1 -7.28 8.99 -2.17
CA MET A 1 -7.19 9.16 -3.61
C MET A 1 -6.31 8.10 -4.17
N ARG A 2 -6.66 7.56 -5.29
CA ARG A 2 -5.93 6.44 -5.85
C ARG A 2 -4.47 6.79 -6.07
N GLY A 3 -3.58 5.94 -5.59
CA GLY A 3 -2.15 6.19 -5.65
C GLY A 3 -1.60 7.01 -4.50
N GLU A 4 -2.46 7.51 -3.64
CA GLU A 4 -1.99 8.27 -2.49
C GLU A 4 -1.42 7.30 -1.46
N VAL A 5 -0.34 7.72 -0.80
CA VAL A 5 0.37 6.89 0.15
C VAL A 5 0.20 7.47 1.54
N PHE A 6 -0.20 6.63 2.47
CA PHE A 6 -0.40 7.04 3.85
C PHE A 6 0.46 6.22 4.77
N GLN A 7 0.81 6.78 5.90
CA GLN A 7 1.40 6.00 6.96
C GLN A 7 0.35 5.02 7.47
N LEU A 8 0.78 3.82 7.80
CA LEU A 8 -0.11 2.80 8.30
C LEU A 8 0.20 2.59 9.77
N HIS A 9 -0.80 2.80 10.62
CA HIS A 9 -0.62 2.60 12.05
C HIS A 9 -0.47 1.13 12.34
N ALA A 10 0.49 0.79 13.17
CA ALA A 10 0.68 -0.58 13.61
C ALA A 10 -0.49 -0.99 14.49
N PRO A 11 -0.84 -2.27 14.49
CA PRO A 11 -1.87 -2.74 15.41
C PRO A 11 -1.47 -2.49 16.83
N ARG A 12 -2.45 -2.16 17.69
CA ARG A 12 -2.17 -1.92 19.05
C ARG A 12 -1.49 -3.07 19.74
N ARG A 13 -1.75 -4.27 19.28
CA ARG A 13 -1.21 -5.42 19.91
C ARG A 13 0.09 -5.89 19.34
N SER A 14 0.77 -5.06 18.68
CA SER A 14 2.06 -5.40 18.15
C SER A 14 2.95 -5.90 19.24
N ARG A 15 3.75 -6.90 18.96
CA ARG A 15 4.61 -7.45 19.90
C ARG A 15 5.98 -7.56 19.36
N GLY A 16 6.83 -7.84 20.20
CA GLY A 16 8.23 -7.99 20.02
C GLY A 16 8.80 -7.88 18.64
N HIS A 17 8.58 -8.78 17.78
CA HIS A 17 9.17 -8.72 16.50
C HIS A 17 8.51 -7.84 15.54
N GLU A 18 7.49 -7.13 15.98
CA GLU A 18 6.79 -6.28 15.09
C GLU A 18 7.70 -5.28 14.54
N GLN A 19 7.40 -4.79 13.38
CA GLN A 19 8.14 -3.81 12.76
C GLN A 19 8.17 -2.60 13.54
N SER A 20 9.29 -2.15 13.88
CA SER A 20 9.40 -0.87 14.53
C SER A 20 9.48 0.20 13.47
N GLY A 21 9.68 -0.15 12.26
CA GLY A 21 9.79 0.84 11.22
C GLY A 21 8.47 1.29 10.71
N SER A 22 8.49 2.34 9.92
CA SER A 22 7.29 2.86 9.33
C SER A 22 6.79 1.94 8.24
N ARG A 23 5.51 1.75 8.21
CA ARG A 23 4.87 1.05 7.12
C ARG A 23 3.93 2.00 6.44
N PHE A 24 3.67 1.73 5.19
CA PHE A 24 2.81 2.58 4.39
C PHE A 24 1.72 1.76 3.74
N ALA A 25 0.68 2.44 3.35
CA ALA A 25 -0.41 1.83 2.59
C ALA A 25 -0.69 2.70 1.38
N VAL A 26 -0.88 2.06 0.25
CA VAL A 26 -1.16 2.75 -1.00
C VAL A 26 -2.63 2.57 -1.32
N VAL A 27 -3.35 3.65 -1.55
CA VAL A 27 -4.77 3.57 -1.90
C VAL A 27 -4.88 3.05 -3.32
N VAL A 28 -5.59 1.95 -3.48
CA VAL A 28 -5.77 1.34 -4.79
C VAL A 28 -7.22 1.42 -5.27
N GLN A 29 -8.11 1.94 -4.42
CA GLN A 29 -9.51 2.06 -4.75
C GLN A 29 -9.75 3.17 -5.77
N SER A 30 -10.71 2.94 -6.64
CA SER A 30 -11.13 3.96 -7.60
C SER A 30 -11.62 5.21 -6.87
N ASP A 31 -11.21 6.38 -7.36
CA ASP A 31 -11.66 7.64 -6.81
C ASP A 31 -13.15 7.87 -7.03
N GLN A 32 -13.75 7.09 -7.91
CA GLN A 32 -15.17 7.28 -8.22
C GLN A 32 -16.09 6.55 -7.25
N LEU A 33 -15.52 5.82 -6.29
CA LEU A 33 -16.32 5.08 -5.32
C LEU A 33 -16.22 5.72 -3.95
N PRO A 34 -17.24 6.48 -3.53
CA PRO A 34 -17.17 7.17 -2.24
C PRO A 34 -17.57 6.25 -1.10
N LEU A 35 -16.76 5.23 -0.84
CA LEU A 35 -17.06 4.25 0.18
C LEU A 35 -16.51 4.67 1.53
N SER A 36 -17.11 4.14 2.59
CA SER A 36 -16.64 4.44 3.94
C SER A 36 -15.38 3.66 4.30
N THR A 37 -15.11 2.58 3.61
CA THR A 37 -13.84 1.88 3.76
C THR A 37 -13.04 2.07 2.48
N TRP A 38 -11.74 1.99 2.59
CA TRP A 38 -10.84 2.19 1.45
C TRP A 38 -10.05 0.92 1.19
N LEU A 39 -9.90 0.57 -0.08
CA LEU A 39 -9.05 -0.54 -0.46
C LEU A 39 -7.62 -0.02 -0.55
N VAL A 40 -6.75 -0.63 0.21
CA VAL A 40 -5.35 -0.23 0.25
C VAL A 40 -4.45 -1.46 0.16
N ALA A 41 -3.24 -1.27 -0.34
CA ALA A 41 -2.23 -2.31 -0.38
C ALA A 41 -1.09 -1.88 0.54
N PRO A 42 -0.69 -2.70 1.49
CA PRO A 42 0.42 -2.35 2.39
C PRO A 42 1.75 -2.51 1.67
N THR A 43 2.79 -1.95 2.27
CA THR A 43 4.14 -2.06 1.73
C THR A 43 5.05 -2.80 2.70
N SER A 44 6.17 -3.28 2.19
CA SER A 44 7.16 -3.93 3.02
C SER A 44 8.54 -3.77 2.40
N THR A 45 9.51 -3.38 3.21
CA THR A 45 10.89 -3.27 2.75
C THR A 45 11.59 -4.62 2.76
N SER A 46 11.01 -5.60 3.45
CA SER A 46 11.64 -6.92 3.58
C SER A 46 10.96 -8.00 2.75
N ALA A 47 9.95 -7.65 1.97
CA ALA A 47 9.23 -8.64 1.20
C ALA A 47 10.10 -9.17 0.07
N ARG A 48 9.90 -10.45 -0.26
CA ARG A 48 10.62 -11.05 -1.36
C ARG A 48 10.15 -10.48 -2.68
N ALA A 49 11.04 -10.42 -3.63
CA ALA A 49 10.73 -9.95 -4.96
C ALA A 49 9.71 -10.88 -5.62
N ALA A 50 8.75 -10.29 -6.29
CA ALA A 50 7.75 -11.04 -7.05
C ALA A 50 7.14 -10.11 -8.08
N SER A 51 6.61 -10.66 -9.15
CA SER A 51 6.01 -9.84 -10.22
C SER A 51 4.81 -9.04 -9.70
N PHE A 52 4.16 -9.52 -8.62
CA PHE A 52 3.01 -8.83 -8.05
C PHE A 52 3.39 -8.00 -6.82
N ARG A 53 4.68 -7.71 -6.64
CA ARG A 53 5.16 -6.84 -5.55
C ARG A 53 6.08 -5.79 -6.12
N PRO A 54 5.54 -4.81 -6.83
CA PRO A 54 6.36 -3.82 -7.51
C PRO A 54 7.12 -2.94 -6.53
N GLU A 55 8.33 -2.58 -6.91
CA GLU A 55 9.12 -1.64 -6.14
C GLU A 55 8.63 -0.24 -6.40
N VAL A 56 8.56 0.54 -5.35
CA VAL A 56 8.25 1.95 -5.44
C VAL A 56 9.15 2.68 -4.47
N GLU A 57 9.27 3.98 -4.64
CA GLU A 57 10.04 4.79 -3.71
C GLU A 57 9.06 5.62 -2.89
N ILE A 58 9.12 5.47 -1.58
CA ILE A 58 8.25 6.20 -0.67
C ILE A 58 9.14 6.85 0.38
N ASP A 59 9.04 8.17 0.49
CA ASP A 59 9.78 8.93 1.49
C ASP A 59 11.28 8.63 1.40
N GLY A 60 11.78 8.54 0.18
CA GLY A 60 13.21 8.33 -0.05
C GLY A 60 13.70 6.90 0.08
N ARG A 61 12.80 5.96 0.29
CA ARG A 61 13.20 4.56 0.47
C ARG A 61 12.52 3.68 -0.55
N ILE A 62 13.23 2.65 -0.98
CA ILE A 62 12.65 1.66 -1.87
C ILE A 62 11.92 0.64 -1.02
N THR A 63 10.68 0.38 -1.39
CA THR A 63 9.86 -0.61 -0.70
C THR A 63 9.04 -1.35 -1.76
N ARG A 64 8.31 -2.37 -1.35
CA ARG A 64 7.47 -3.13 -2.28
C ARG A 64 6.02 -3.02 -1.89
N VAL A 65 5.17 -2.78 -2.87
CA VAL A 65 3.72 -2.76 -2.64
C VAL A 65 3.24 -4.20 -2.71
N LEU A 66 2.57 -4.65 -1.66
CA LEU A 66 2.11 -6.03 -1.57
C LEU A 66 0.70 -6.13 -2.13
N ALA A 67 0.62 -6.23 -3.44
CA ALA A 67 -0.69 -6.22 -4.11
C ALA A 67 -1.57 -7.39 -3.67
N GLU A 68 -0.95 -8.51 -3.32
CA GLU A 68 -1.71 -9.67 -2.87
C GLU A 68 -2.33 -9.47 -1.49
N GLN A 69 -1.94 -8.43 -0.78
CA GLN A 69 -2.49 -8.14 0.54
C GLN A 69 -3.44 -6.94 0.54
N THR A 70 -3.91 -6.58 -0.63
CA THR A 70 -4.90 -5.50 -0.74
C THR A 70 -6.11 -5.86 0.11
N THR A 71 -6.56 -4.91 0.89
CA THR A 71 -7.65 -5.14 1.83
C THR A 71 -8.43 -3.85 2.04
N ALA A 72 -9.63 -3.98 2.54
CA ALA A 72 -10.46 -2.83 2.90
C ALA A 72 -10.19 -2.47 4.34
N ILE A 73 -9.94 -1.20 4.59
CA ILE A 73 -9.75 -0.73 5.97
C ILE A 73 -10.56 0.53 6.20
N ASP A 74 -10.79 0.80 7.47
CA ASP A 74 -11.38 2.06 7.89
C ASP A 74 -10.27 3.12 7.79
N PRO A 75 -10.52 4.24 7.09
CA PRO A 75 -9.48 5.26 6.94
C PRO A 75 -8.91 5.79 8.24
N VAL A 76 -9.63 5.62 9.35
CA VAL A 76 -9.12 6.07 10.64
C VAL A 76 -7.83 5.35 11.00
N ARG A 77 -7.56 4.22 10.39
CA ARG A 77 -6.34 3.47 10.65
C ARG A 77 -5.14 4.02 9.89
N LEU A 78 -5.36 4.98 9.02
CA LEU A 78 -4.28 5.58 8.26
C LEU A 78 -3.77 6.79 9.00
N GLY A 79 -2.48 7.02 8.90
CA GLY A 79 -1.86 8.20 9.48
C GLY A 79 -1.77 9.31 8.46
N HIS A 80 -0.63 10.00 8.43
CA HIS A 80 -0.47 11.13 7.53
C HIS A 80 -0.31 10.70 6.09
N SER A 81 -0.81 11.53 5.18
CA SER A 81 -0.53 11.35 3.77
C SER A 81 0.93 11.73 3.51
N ILE A 82 1.64 10.86 2.82
CA ILE A 82 3.02 11.11 2.46
C ILE A 82 3.11 11.73 1.07
N GLY A 83 2.09 11.54 0.26
CA GLY A 83 2.10 12.01 -1.12
C GLY A 83 1.53 10.96 -2.03
N TYR A 84 1.96 10.94 -3.28
CA TYR A 84 1.42 10.03 -4.28
C TYR A 84 2.53 9.28 -4.97
N LEU A 85 2.23 8.07 -5.40
CA LEU A 85 3.11 7.36 -6.30
C LEU A 85 3.19 8.10 -7.63
N SER A 86 4.30 7.94 -8.33
CA SER A 86 4.42 8.51 -9.67
C SER A 86 3.49 7.77 -10.62
N PRO A 87 3.20 8.34 -11.79
CA PRO A 87 2.37 7.64 -12.77
C PRO A 87 2.95 6.30 -13.18
N GLU A 88 4.26 6.21 -13.28
CA GLU A 88 4.89 4.95 -13.63
C GLU A 88 4.73 3.94 -12.52
N GLU A 89 4.91 4.33 -11.28
CA GLU A 89 4.73 3.44 -10.14
C GLU A 89 3.29 2.97 -10.06
N THR A 90 2.34 3.86 -10.31
CA THR A 90 0.93 3.51 -10.30
C THR A 90 0.63 2.46 -11.38
N ARG A 91 1.23 2.61 -12.56
CA ARG A 91 1.03 1.61 -13.61
C ARG A 91 1.57 0.25 -13.20
N ARG A 92 2.69 0.22 -12.48
CA ARG A 92 3.23 -1.05 -12.01
C ARG A 92 2.34 -1.69 -10.94
N VAL A 93 1.72 -0.86 -10.11
CA VAL A 93 0.76 -1.38 -9.13
C VAL A 93 -0.48 -1.92 -9.84
N ASP A 94 -0.94 -1.23 -10.87
CA ASP A 94 -2.08 -1.70 -11.65
C ASP A 94 -1.77 -3.05 -12.28
N ALA A 95 -0.59 -3.20 -12.84
CA ALA A 95 -0.19 -4.47 -13.46
C ALA A 95 -0.13 -5.58 -12.41
N ALA A 96 0.36 -5.28 -11.22
CA ALA A 96 0.43 -6.24 -10.14
C ALA A 96 -0.97 -6.69 -9.70
N LEU A 97 -1.90 -5.74 -9.61
CA LEU A 97 -3.27 -6.08 -9.25
C LEU A 97 -3.93 -6.95 -10.30
N ARG A 98 -3.63 -6.73 -11.58
CA ARG A 98 -4.16 -7.58 -12.63
C ARG A 98 -3.65 -9.00 -12.48
N ILE A 99 -2.41 -9.18 -12.09
CA ILE A 99 -1.86 -10.50 -11.85
C ILE A 99 -2.57 -11.17 -10.68
N VAL A 100 -2.68 -10.46 -9.57
CA VAL A 100 -3.25 -11.02 -8.35
C VAL A 100 -4.72 -11.36 -8.53
N LEU A 101 -5.46 -10.53 -9.27
CA LEU A 101 -6.89 -10.69 -9.45
C LEU A 101 -7.26 -11.40 -10.74
N ASP A 102 -6.26 -11.74 -11.53
CA ASP A 102 -6.46 -12.44 -12.80
C ASP A 102 -7.38 -11.64 -13.75
N LEU A 103 -7.06 -10.39 -13.90
CA LEU A 103 -7.84 -9.50 -14.77
C LEU A 103 -7.20 -9.34 -16.15
#